data_15658dcf30f127698edf2c7d14d27c65
#
_entry.id   15658dcf30f127698edf2c7d14d27c65
#
_cell.length_a   1.000
_cell.length_b   1.000
_cell.length_c   1.000
_cell.angle_alpha   90.00
_cell.angle_beta   90.00
_cell.angle_gamma   90.00
#
_symmetry.space_group_name_H-M   'P 1'
#
loop_
_entity.id
_entity.type
_entity.pdbx_description
1 polymer ?
#
loop_
_entity_poly.entity_id
_entity_poly.type
_entity_poly.pdbx_seq_one_letter_code
_entity_poly.pdbx_strand_id
1 'polypeptide(L)'
;MLAAGLVGAAGAVAACSSTKARTGAAPAPTTTKVAVGPTTSTTCSPSAGQLGQIEHVVFVIQENRSFDHYFGTYRGVRGFDDHAANGNGVFAQPIPGAPSGAVLPFHLDTATTNAACTNDITHDWAPQHRAFNNGAMDGWATVHAAVDGADGGVTMGYYTRADLPYYYALADAFTICDAYHCSVIGPTDPNRMFSISATNDPAGLAGGPFINTVDPIPSAKLRFTMGWTTLPERLQNAGVSWKVYDNPAFATLVLAPGISNNKLYYFKRYADPTTELHQRAFGYGFPNDFVKDVQSGTLPSVSWVFASPGIDEHPPASPQRGEAFVSQVVATLLSNPAVWAKTAMFLTYDENGGFFDHVAPLVSPPGTPGEELTVSPLPSDAGGFARPIGLGFRVPMLVVSPFSRGGWVCSDRFDHTSMLRFVETRFGVEVPNLSAWRRSVTGDLTTTLDLSALDLSVPTLPVASDADPVVVRECPAHEVIQTVPHYPIPPNPAMLTQEAGTAKRHSTC
;
A
#
# COMPACT_ATOMS: atom_id res chain seq x y z
N MET A 1 6.57 10.04 -60.26
CA MET A 1 6.25 9.38 -61.55
C MET A 1 5.53 8.09 -61.24
N LEU A 2 4.29 8.03 -61.78
CA LEU A 2 3.44 6.89 -62.17
C LEU A 2 3.12 5.84 -61.09
N ALA A 3 1.91 5.77 -60.59
CA ALA A 3 0.54 5.58 -61.17
C ALA A 3 0.13 4.10 -61.25
N ALA A 4 -0.88 3.80 -60.45
CA ALA A 4 -2.18 3.18 -60.77
C ALA A 4 -2.26 1.69 -61.06
N GLY A 5 -3.29 1.09 -60.51
CA GLY A 5 -3.83 -0.22 -60.90
C GLY A 5 -4.94 -0.72 -59.96
N LEU A 6 -6.14 -0.16 -60.11
CA LEU A 6 -7.40 -0.77 -59.63
C LEU A 6 -7.80 -1.91 -60.56
N VAL A 7 -8.27 -3.05 -60.06
CA VAL A 7 -9.33 -3.83 -60.68
C VAL A 7 -10.20 -4.47 -59.58
N GLY A 8 -11.49 -4.20 -59.68
CA GLY A 8 -12.55 -4.82 -58.89
C GLY A 8 -13.13 -6.04 -59.57
N ALA A 9 -13.79 -6.89 -58.83
CA ALA A 9 -14.76 -7.84 -59.37
C ALA A 9 -15.88 -8.04 -58.33
N ALA A 10 -17.08 -7.68 -58.79
CA ALA A 10 -18.35 -7.97 -58.13
C ALA A 10 -18.94 -9.32 -58.60
N GLY A 11 -19.81 -9.89 -57.81
CA GLY A 11 -20.73 -10.97 -58.17
C GLY A 11 -20.79 -12.03 -57.08
N ALA A 12 -21.90 -12.56 -56.64
CA ALA A 12 -23.29 -12.49 -56.96
C ALA A 12 -24.08 -13.05 -55.81
N VAL A 13 -25.30 -12.56 -55.67
CA VAL A 13 -26.32 -13.02 -54.72
C VAL A 13 -26.87 -14.37 -55.12
N ALA A 14 -27.03 -15.30 -54.18
CA ALA A 14 -27.94 -16.43 -54.28
C ALA A 14 -28.74 -16.58 -53.00
N ALA A 15 -30.04 -16.37 -53.11
CA ALA A 15 -31.04 -16.67 -52.10
C ALA A 15 -31.51 -18.12 -52.26
N CYS A 16 -31.63 -18.88 -51.18
CA CYS A 16 -32.52 -20.06 -51.10
C CYS A 16 -33.01 -20.26 -49.67
N SER A 17 -34.29 -20.08 -49.54
CA SER A 17 -35.40 -20.69 -48.77
C SER A 17 -35.12 -21.43 -47.47
N SER A 18 -35.93 -20.96 -46.54
CA SER A 18 -36.42 -21.45 -45.25
C SER A 18 -36.59 -22.96 -45.07
N THR A 19 -36.04 -23.46 -43.96
CA THR A 19 -36.65 -24.56 -43.20
C THR A 19 -36.63 -24.19 -41.67
N LYS A 20 -37.85 -24.18 -41.08
CA LYS A 20 -38.05 -24.00 -39.65
C LYS A 20 -37.52 -25.20 -38.89
N ALA A 21 -36.52 -24.99 -38.06
CA ALA A 21 -36.15 -25.88 -36.98
C ALA A 21 -36.55 -25.24 -35.63
N ARG A 22 -37.31 -25.98 -34.84
CA ARG A 22 -37.75 -25.60 -33.50
C ARG A 22 -36.55 -25.40 -32.60
N THR A 23 -36.39 -24.19 -32.09
CA THR A 23 -35.43 -23.85 -31.04
C THR A 23 -36.03 -24.23 -29.70
N GLY A 24 -35.50 -25.28 -29.08
CA GLY A 24 -35.61 -25.52 -27.66
C GLY A 24 -34.77 -24.45 -26.92
N ALA A 25 -35.40 -23.58 -26.16
CA ALA A 25 -34.70 -22.64 -25.32
C ALA A 25 -33.97 -23.38 -24.21
N ALA A 26 -32.63 -23.20 -24.13
CA ALA A 26 -31.88 -23.58 -22.96
C ALA A 26 -32.28 -22.69 -21.77
N PRO A 27 -32.40 -23.22 -20.56
CA PRO A 27 -32.70 -22.40 -19.39
C PRO A 27 -31.57 -21.46 -19.10
N ALA A 28 -31.89 -20.19 -18.85
CA ALA A 28 -30.96 -19.18 -18.40
C ALA A 28 -30.31 -19.60 -17.07
N PRO A 29 -29.02 -19.28 -16.86
CA PRO A 29 -28.38 -19.55 -15.59
C PRO A 29 -29.08 -18.73 -14.49
N THR A 30 -29.63 -19.44 -13.52
CA THR A 30 -30.21 -18.83 -12.31
C THR A 30 -29.04 -18.27 -11.49
N THR A 31 -28.82 -16.98 -11.58
CA THR A 31 -27.96 -16.27 -10.63
C THR A 31 -28.65 -16.29 -9.26
N THR A 32 -28.23 -17.20 -8.41
CA THR A 32 -28.58 -17.16 -7.00
C THR A 32 -27.87 -15.92 -6.41
N LYS A 33 -28.61 -14.83 -6.28
CA LYS A 33 -28.19 -13.71 -5.43
C LYS A 33 -28.09 -14.24 -4.01
N VAL A 34 -26.86 -14.54 -3.56
CA VAL A 34 -26.59 -14.63 -2.15
C VAL A 34 -26.80 -13.22 -1.61
N ALA A 35 -27.92 -12.97 -1.00
CA ALA A 35 -28.18 -11.79 -0.21
C ALA A 35 -27.22 -11.87 0.99
N VAL A 36 -26.08 -11.20 0.90
CA VAL A 36 -25.30 -10.81 2.07
C VAL A 36 -26.16 -9.77 2.77
N GLY A 37 -26.92 -10.22 3.76
CA GLY A 37 -27.62 -9.33 4.67
C GLY A 37 -26.59 -8.38 5.29
N PRO A 38 -26.98 -7.16 5.68
CA PRO A 38 -26.10 -6.27 6.40
C PRO A 38 -25.72 -6.98 7.71
N THR A 39 -24.51 -7.53 7.77
CA THR A 39 -23.87 -7.82 9.05
C THR A 39 -23.70 -6.47 9.71
N THR A 40 -24.59 -6.11 10.59
CA THR A 40 -24.38 -5.06 11.57
C THR A 40 -23.24 -5.55 12.45
N SER A 41 -21.99 -5.26 12.02
CA SER A 41 -20.84 -5.34 12.88
C SER A 41 -21.04 -4.25 13.94
N THR A 42 -21.49 -4.65 15.11
CA THR A 42 -21.34 -3.85 16.31
C THR A 42 -19.85 -3.89 16.67
N THR A 43 -19.06 -3.08 15.98
CA THR A 43 -17.69 -2.83 16.39
C THR A 43 -17.75 -2.12 17.73
N CYS A 44 -17.12 -2.68 18.76
CA CYS A 44 -16.81 -1.98 19.98
C CYS A 44 -15.73 -0.93 19.67
N SER A 45 -16.15 0.17 19.04
CA SER A 45 -15.28 1.34 18.98
C SER A 45 -15.07 1.86 20.38
N PRO A 46 -13.81 2.04 20.86
CA PRO A 46 -13.55 2.63 22.14
C PRO A 46 -14.27 3.95 22.26
N SER A 47 -14.78 4.30 23.43
CA SER A 47 -15.35 5.62 23.64
C SER A 47 -14.27 6.69 23.40
N ALA A 48 -14.67 7.86 22.91
CA ALA A 48 -13.75 8.98 22.68
C ALA A 48 -12.91 9.32 23.95
N GLY A 49 -13.46 9.08 25.15
CA GLY A 49 -12.75 9.25 26.43
C GLY A 49 -11.62 8.25 26.61
N GLN A 50 -11.77 7.00 26.13
CA GLN A 50 -10.71 5.99 26.21
C GLN A 50 -9.57 6.28 25.22
N LEU A 51 -9.89 6.75 24.01
CA LEU A 51 -8.88 7.17 23.02
C LEU A 51 -8.02 8.35 23.53
N GLY A 52 -8.47 9.10 24.51
CA GLY A 52 -7.69 10.14 25.18
C GLY A 52 -6.36 9.66 25.76
N GLN A 53 -6.20 8.36 26.00
CA GLN A 53 -4.94 7.76 26.46
C GLN A 53 -3.84 7.78 25.38
N ILE A 54 -4.21 7.87 24.10
CA ILE A 54 -3.25 8.02 22.99
C ILE A 54 -2.99 9.49 22.78
N GLU A 55 -1.84 9.98 23.24
CA GLU A 55 -1.43 11.38 23.05
C GLU A 55 -0.56 11.56 21.79
N HIS A 56 0.12 10.49 21.35
CA HIS A 56 1.03 10.48 20.22
C HIS A 56 0.63 9.43 19.20
N VAL A 57 0.39 9.87 17.98
CA VAL A 57 0.15 9.02 16.80
C VAL A 57 1.36 9.14 15.88
N VAL A 58 1.98 8.02 15.52
CA VAL A 58 3.17 7.97 14.66
C VAL A 58 2.85 7.14 13.42
N PHE A 59 2.96 7.73 12.25
CA PHE A 59 2.81 7.05 10.97
C PHE A 59 4.19 6.79 10.36
N VAL A 60 4.43 5.53 9.99
CA VAL A 60 5.59 5.09 9.22
C VAL A 60 5.06 4.43 7.96
N ILE A 61 5.39 4.96 6.80
CA ILE A 61 4.92 4.47 5.51
C ILE A 61 6.15 4.14 4.66
N GLN A 62 6.42 2.84 4.50
CA GLN A 62 7.47 2.29 3.65
C GLN A 62 6.98 2.17 2.21
N GLU A 63 7.76 1.58 1.31
CA GLU A 63 7.44 1.52 -0.12
C GLU A 63 7.36 0.10 -0.68
N ASN A 64 6.32 -0.08 -1.49
CA ASN A 64 6.21 -1.04 -2.58
C ASN A 64 6.22 -2.51 -2.15
N ARG A 65 5.37 -2.90 -1.16
CA ARG A 65 5.25 -4.31 -0.75
C ARG A 65 3.79 -4.72 -0.52
N SER A 66 3.35 -5.80 -1.17
CA SER A 66 2.02 -6.36 -0.93
C SER A 66 1.96 -7.14 0.39
N PHE A 67 0.74 -7.39 0.86
CA PHE A 67 0.53 -8.20 2.07
C PHE A 67 1.02 -9.64 1.87
N ASP A 68 0.66 -10.29 0.77
CA ASP A 68 1.09 -11.67 0.50
C ASP A 68 2.60 -11.79 0.29
N HIS A 69 3.22 -10.77 -0.30
CA HIS A 69 4.66 -10.71 -0.51
C HIS A 69 5.44 -10.79 0.82
N TYR A 70 4.91 -10.20 1.91
CA TYR A 70 5.56 -10.18 3.22
C TYR A 70 4.96 -11.17 4.22
N PHE A 71 3.64 -11.29 4.27
CA PHE A 71 2.95 -12.02 5.32
C PHE A 71 2.00 -13.12 4.80
N GLY A 72 2.08 -13.47 3.51
CA GLY A 72 1.27 -14.55 2.95
C GLY A 72 1.46 -15.89 3.65
N THR A 73 2.65 -16.13 4.25
CA THR A 73 2.94 -17.32 5.04
C THR A 73 2.74 -17.16 6.55
N TYR A 74 2.40 -15.94 7.05
CA TYR A 74 2.23 -15.72 8.50
C TYR A 74 1.00 -16.46 9.04
N ARG A 75 1.11 -17.03 10.25
CA ARG A 75 0.03 -17.84 10.84
C ARG A 75 -1.26 -17.07 11.07
N GLY A 76 -2.38 -17.68 10.70
CA GLY A 76 -3.73 -17.25 11.07
C GLY A 76 -4.23 -15.97 10.41
N VAL A 77 -3.50 -15.38 9.47
CA VAL A 77 -3.97 -14.29 8.60
C VAL A 77 -4.71 -14.83 7.38
N ARG A 78 -5.37 -13.96 6.63
CA ARG A 78 -5.82 -14.25 5.27
C ARG A 78 -4.62 -14.27 4.32
N GLY A 79 -3.89 -15.36 4.36
CA GLY A 79 -2.67 -15.62 3.60
C GLY A 79 -2.85 -16.76 2.62
N PHE A 80 -1.81 -17.55 2.38
CA PHE A 80 -1.81 -18.58 1.36
C PHE A 80 -2.74 -19.78 1.61
N ASP A 81 -3.25 -19.95 2.84
CA ASP A 81 -4.29 -20.94 3.16
C ASP A 81 -5.72 -20.38 2.97
N ASP A 82 -5.91 -19.11 2.58
CA ASP A 82 -7.22 -18.54 2.27
C ASP A 82 -7.68 -18.93 0.86
N HIS A 83 -8.24 -20.13 0.73
CA HIS A 83 -8.79 -20.61 -0.53
C HIS A 83 -10.19 -20.07 -0.86
N ALA A 84 -10.79 -19.27 0.02
CA ALA A 84 -12.16 -18.79 -0.13
C ALA A 84 -12.26 -17.50 -0.98
N ALA A 85 -11.19 -16.72 -1.08
CA ALA A 85 -11.25 -15.38 -1.67
C ALA A 85 -11.61 -15.39 -3.17
N ASN A 86 -11.04 -16.30 -3.98
CA ASN A 86 -11.35 -16.47 -5.41
C ASN A 86 -11.31 -17.96 -5.84
N GLY A 87 -11.50 -18.88 -4.90
CA GLY A 87 -11.21 -20.28 -5.12
C GLY A 87 -9.71 -20.55 -5.25
N ASN A 88 -9.32 -21.80 -5.45
CA ASN A 88 -7.91 -22.19 -5.53
C ASN A 88 -7.17 -21.68 -6.80
N GLY A 89 -7.89 -21.09 -7.77
CA GLY A 89 -7.34 -20.69 -9.07
C GLY A 89 -6.53 -19.38 -9.03
N VAL A 90 -6.76 -18.50 -8.07
CA VAL A 90 -6.10 -17.17 -8.03
C VAL A 90 -4.57 -17.26 -7.90
N PHE A 91 -4.07 -18.27 -7.20
CA PHE A 91 -2.63 -18.45 -7.02
C PHE A 91 -1.90 -18.94 -8.28
N ALA A 92 -2.61 -19.61 -9.21
CA ALA A 92 -2.03 -20.09 -10.46
C ALA A 92 -2.16 -19.01 -11.55
N GLN A 93 -1.20 -18.10 -11.58
CA GLN A 93 -1.24 -16.96 -12.49
C GLN A 93 -0.84 -17.36 -13.91
N PRO A 94 -1.69 -17.11 -14.92
CA PRO A 94 -1.36 -17.41 -16.31
C PRO A 94 -0.10 -16.67 -16.77
N ILE A 95 0.81 -17.38 -17.42
CA ILE A 95 1.99 -16.78 -18.02
C ILE A 95 2.32 -17.43 -19.36
N PRO A 96 2.42 -16.67 -20.47
CA PRO A 96 2.77 -17.21 -21.76
C PRO A 96 4.15 -17.86 -21.75
N GLY A 97 4.23 -19.08 -22.28
CA GLY A 97 5.50 -19.81 -22.42
C GLY A 97 5.96 -20.60 -21.18
N ALA A 98 5.28 -20.51 -20.05
CA ALA A 98 5.57 -21.40 -18.93
C ALA A 98 5.19 -22.85 -19.25
N PRO A 99 5.99 -23.86 -18.84
CA PRO A 99 5.70 -25.29 -19.13
C PRO A 99 4.34 -25.75 -18.62
N SER A 100 3.87 -25.22 -17.48
CA SER A 100 2.56 -25.47 -16.88
C SER A 100 1.45 -24.54 -17.38
N GLY A 101 1.78 -23.52 -18.19
CA GLY A 101 0.87 -22.45 -18.58
C GLY A 101 0.60 -21.42 -17.48
N ALA A 102 1.13 -21.63 -16.26
CA ALA A 102 0.94 -20.74 -15.13
C ALA A 102 2.16 -20.78 -14.20
N VAL A 103 2.27 -19.75 -13.35
CA VAL A 103 3.25 -19.65 -12.25
C VAL A 103 2.51 -19.55 -10.93
N LEU A 104 3.00 -20.23 -9.90
CA LEU A 104 2.56 -20.13 -8.51
C LEU A 104 3.44 -19.14 -7.74
N PRO A 105 2.96 -18.57 -6.64
CA PRO A 105 3.83 -17.87 -5.70
C PRO A 105 5.04 -18.72 -5.31
N PHE A 106 6.22 -18.09 -5.21
CA PHE A 106 7.45 -18.79 -4.87
C PHE A 106 8.29 -17.99 -3.86
N HIS A 107 9.05 -18.71 -3.06
CA HIS A 107 9.87 -18.16 -2.01
C HIS A 107 11.09 -17.43 -2.57
N LEU A 108 11.25 -16.19 -2.17
CA LEU A 108 12.44 -15.35 -2.36
C LEU A 108 13.41 -15.64 -1.20
N ASP A 109 14.17 -16.72 -1.34
CA ASP A 109 15.08 -17.21 -0.29
C ASP A 109 16.34 -16.34 -0.21
N THR A 110 16.41 -15.46 0.76
CA THR A 110 17.54 -14.55 0.97
C THR A 110 18.78 -15.25 1.52
N ALA A 111 18.66 -16.47 2.05
CA ALA A 111 19.79 -17.22 2.58
C ALA A 111 20.64 -17.88 1.48
N THR A 112 20.02 -18.27 0.37
CA THR A 112 20.64 -19.08 -0.68
C THR A 112 20.68 -18.43 -2.07
N THR A 113 19.97 -17.32 -2.25
CA THR A 113 19.83 -16.61 -3.54
C THR A 113 20.10 -15.10 -3.38
N ASN A 114 20.01 -14.34 -4.47
CA ASN A 114 20.12 -12.88 -4.48
C ASN A 114 18.76 -12.18 -4.25
N ALA A 115 17.87 -12.80 -3.47
CA ALA A 115 16.50 -12.34 -3.28
C ALA A 115 16.36 -11.08 -2.39
N ALA A 116 17.40 -10.70 -1.66
CA ALA A 116 17.36 -9.52 -0.81
C ALA A 116 17.21 -8.22 -1.62
N CYS A 117 17.73 -8.18 -2.86
CA CYS A 117 17.61 -7.05 -3.76
C CYS A 117 17.10 -7.53 -5.12
N THR A 118 15.87 -7.23 -5.44
CA THR A 118 15.25 -7.49 -6.75
C THR A 118 15.07 -6.18 -7.51
N ASN A 119 15.05 -6.23 -8.84
CA ASN A 119 14.72 -5.06 -9.63
C ASN A 119 13.28 -4.59 -9.34
N ASP A 120 13.06 -3.30 -9.53
CA ASP A 120 11.73 -2.72 -9.51
C ASP A 120 10.89 -3.26 -10.67
N ILE A 121 9.62 -3.50 -10.43
CA ILE A 121 8.64 -3.94 -11.43
C ILE A 121 7.50 -2.93 -11.54
N THR A 122 6.88 -2.87 -12.71
CA THR A 122 5.86 -1.87 -13.00
C THR A 122 4.68 -1.95 -12.03
N HIS A 123 4.28 -0.81 -11.49
CA HIS A 123 3.12 -0.68 -10.60
C HIS A 123 2.29 0.57 -10.91
N ASP A 124 2.47 1.13 -12.12
CA ASP A 124 1.69 2.25 -12.62
C ASP A 124 0.19 1.94 -12.72
N TRP A 125 -0.63 2.99 -12.79
CA TRP A 125 -2.07 2.91 -12.86
C TRP A 125 -2.59 1.90 -13.90
N ALA A 126 -2.17 2.00 -15.15
CA ALA A 126 -2.69 1.13 -16.21
C ALA A 126 -2.26 -0.35 -16.08
N PRO A 127 -0.99 -0.69 -15.81
CA PRO A 127 -0.59 -2.06 -15.50
C PRO A 127 -1.32 -2.66 -14.30
N GLN A 128 -1.46 -1.92 -13.20
CA GLN A 128 -2.15 -2.40 -11.99
C GLN A 128 -3.65 -2.68 -12.27
N HIS A 129 -4.32 -1.84 -13.06
CA HIS A 129 -5.70 -2.11 -13.48
C HIS A 129 -5.83 -3.35 -14.36
N ARG A 130 -4.81 -3.64 -15.20
CA ARG A 130 -4.78 -4.88 -15.97
C ARG A 130 -4.53 -6.10 -15.10
N ALA A 131 -3.66 -6.00 -14.08
CA ALA A 131 -3.43 -7.06 -13.11
C ALA A 131 -4.70 -7.35 -12.29
N PHE A 132 -5.41 -6.31 -11.86
CA PHE A 132 -6.71 -6.42 -11.18
C PHE A 132 -7.78 -7.07 -12.04
N ASN A 133 -7.80 -6.81 -13.34
CA ASN A 133 -8.73 -7.35 -14.33
C ASN A 133 -10.18 -7.40 -13.85
N ASN A 134 -10.73 -6.25 -13.44
CA ASN A 134 -12.11 -6.13 -12.92
C ASN A 134 -12.43 -7.10 -11.75
N GLY A 135 -11.46 -7.45 -10.95
CA GLY A 135 -11.59 -8.33 -9.78
C GLY A 135 -11.30 -9.81 -10.06
N ALA A 136 -10.97 -10.19 -11.29
CA ALA A 136 -10.54 -11.56 -11.60
C ALA A 136 -9.17 -11.89 -10.99
N MET A 137 -8.33 -10.88 -10.77
CA MET A 137 -6.99 -11.02 -10.15
C MET A 137 -6.06 -11.99 -10.90
N ASP A 138 -6.24 -12.13 -12.21
CA ASP A 138 -5.55 -13.13 -13.04
C ASP A 138 -4.55 -12.52 -14.04
N GLY A 139 -4.32 -11.21 -13.94
CA GLY A 139 -3.44 -10.48 -14.85
C GLY A 139 -1.99 -10.33 -14.39
N TRP A 140 -1.63 -10.71 -13.17
CA TRP A 140 -0.33 -10.42 -12.56
C TRP A 140 0.85 -10.87 -13.42
N ALA A 141 1.05 -12.17 -13.56
CA ALA A 141 2.21 -12.70 -14.28
C ALA A 141 2.20 -12.33 -15.77
N THR A 142 1.03 -12.25 -16.40
CA THR A 142 0.91 -11.87 -17.83
C THR A 142 1.30 -10.42 -18.07
N VAL A 143 0.85 -9.50 -17.22
CA VAL A 143 1.15 -8.07 -17.34
C VAL A 143 2.64 -7.83 -17.12
N HIS A 144 3.19 -8.37 -16.03
CA HIS A 144 4.60 -8.17 -15.69
C HIS A 144 5.55 -8.84 -16.68
N ALA A 145 5.21 -10.03 -17.20
CA ALA A 145 6.00 -10.63 -18.29
C ALA A 145 6.04 -9.76 -19.56
N ALA A 146 4.95 -9.04 -19.85
CA ALA A 146 4.87 -8.17 -21.02
C ALA A 146 5.58 -6.82 -20.83
N VAL A 147 5.60 -6.27 -19.63
CA VAL A 147 6.14 -4.92 -19.35
C VAL A 147 7.57 -5.00 -18.82
N ASP A 148 7.82 -5.87 -17.84
CA ASP A 148 9.09 -5.95 -17.10
C ASP A 148 10.03 -7.05 -17.64
N GLY A 149 9.57 -7.83 -18.62
CA GLY A 149 10.40 -8.83 -19.31
C GLY A 149 10.97 -9.87 -18.34
N ALA A 150 12.30 -9.91 -18.20
CA ALA A 150 12.98 -10.91 -17.37
C ALA A 150 12.72 -10.73 -15.86
N ASP A 151 12.41 -9.53 -15.41
CA ASP A 151 12.10 -9.24 -14.01
C ASP A 151 10.64 -9.50 -13.65
N GLY A 152 9.75 -9.55 -14.63
CA GLY A 152 8.32 -9.65 -14.42
C GLY A 152 7.87 -10.84 -13.57
N GLY A 153 8.65 -11.93 -13.54
CA GLY A 153 8.35 -13.09 -12.70
C GLY A 153 8.41 -12.83 -11.20
N VAL A 154 9.17 -11.83 -10.78
CA VAL A 154 9.31 -11.45 -9.37
C VAL A 154 7.97 -11.01 -8.75
N THR A 155 7.00 -10.59 -9.57
CA THR A 155 5.63 -10.29 -9.10
C THR A 155 5.07 -11.41 -8.22
N MET A 156 5.40 -12.68 -8.47
CA MET A 156 4.91 -13.86 -7.72
C MET A 156 5.82 -14.25 -6.54
N GLY A 157 6.87 -13.49 -6.29
CA GLY A 157 7.81 -13.74 -5.20
C GLY A 157 7.24 -13.33 -3.84
N TYR A 158 7.58 -14.08 -2.78
CA TYR A 158 7.26 -13.74 -1.41
C TYR A 158 8.38 -14.09 -0.44
N TYR A 159 8.42 -13.38 0.68
CA TYR A 159 9.34 -13.63 1.79
C TYR A 159 8.66 -14.43 2.92
N THR A 160 9.49 -14.98 3.80
CA THR A 160 9.06 -15.73 4.98
C THR A 160 9.63 -15.11 6.25
N ARG A 161 9.31 -15.67 7.40
CA ARG A 161 9.89 -15.29 8.71
C ARG A 161 11.43 -15.35 8.72
N ALA A 162 12.02 -16.26 7.96
CA ALA A 162 13.48 -16.39 7.90
C ALA A 162 14.13 -15.19 7.21
N ASP A 163 13.43 -14.60 6.24
CA ASP A 163 13.88 -13.45 5.47
C ASP A 163 13.57 -12.12 6.16
N LEU A 164 12.45 -12.05 6.92
CA LEU A 164 11.95 -10.85 7.57
C LEU A 164 11.76 -11.06 9.10
N PRO A 165 12.83 -11.43 9.83
CA PRO A 165 12.70 -11.84 11.23
C PRO A 165 12.16 -10.73 12.15
N TYR A 166 12.50 -9.46 11.87
CA TYR A 166 12.07 -8.35 12.70
C TYR A 166 10.57 -8.03 12.51
N TYR A 167 10.09 -7.99 11.27
CA TYR A 167 8.67 -7.72 10.99
C TYR A 167 7.76 -8.83 11.51
N TYR A 168 8.19 -10.10 11.38
CA TYR A 168 7.44 -11.21 11.95
C TYR A 168 7.44 -11.17 13.48
N ALA A 169 8.54 -10.75 14.12
CA ALA A 169 8.57 -10.57 15.57
C ALA A 169 7.68 -9.40 16.03
N LEU A 170 7.57 -8.31 15.25
CA LEU A 170 6.60 -7.25 15.52
C LEU A 170 5.16 -7.78 15.42
N ALA A 171 4.83 -8.56 14.40
CA ALA A 171 3.52 -9.17 14.26
C ALA A 171 3.20 -10.15 15.40
N ASP A 172 4.20 -10.91 15.87
CA ASP A 172 4.07 -11.79 17.03
C ASP A 172 3.83 -11.03 18.35
N ALA A 173 4.36 -9.83 18.45
CA ALA A 173 4.29 -9.02 19.67
C ALA A 173 3.08 -8.07 19.72
N PHE A 174 2.60 -7.61 18.58
CA PHE A 174 1.62 -6.53 18.45
C PHE A 174 0.42 -6.96 17.60
N THR A 175 -0.27 -6.03 16.94
CA THR A 175 -1.41 -6.32 16.04
C THR A 175 -1.00 -6.21 14.58
N ILE A 176 -1.31 -7.23 13.78
CA ILE A 176 -1.24 -7.21 12.31
C ILE A 176 -2.66 -7.11 11.72
N CYS A 177 -2.83 -6.30 10.67
CA CYS A 177 -4.10 -6.19 9.94
C CYS A 177 -4.01 -6.94 8.61
N ASP A 178 -4.83 -7.97 8.42
CA ASP A 178 -4.83 -8.81 7.22
C ASP A 178 -5.87 -8.39 6.15
N ALA A 179 -6.51 -7.25 6.35
CA ALA A 179 -7.42 -6.61 5.41
C ALA A 179 -7.18 -5.09 5.29
N TYR A 180 -5.92 -4.67 5.43
CA TYR A 180 -5.51 -3.30 5.16
C TYR A 180 -5.09 -3.18 3.68
N HIS A 181 -5.63 -2.18 3.00
CA HIS A 181 -5.44 -1.93 1.58
C HIS A 181 -4.68 -0.62 1.35
N CYS A 182 -3.90 -0.52 0.28
CA CYS A 182 -3.59 0.79 -0.24
C CYS A 182 -4.86 1.45 -0.80
N SER A 183 -4.83 2.76 -1.00
CA SER A 183 -6.06 3.50 -1.35
C SER A 183 -6.38 3.52 -2.83
N VAL A 184 -5.38 3.29 -3.68
CA VAL A 184 -5.46 3.43 -5.12
C VAL A 184 -4.92 2.17 -5.80
N ILE A 185 -5.57 1.70 -6.86
CA ILE A 185 -4.99 0.71 -7.79
C ILE A 185 -3.99 1.44 -8.66
N GLY A 186 -2.78 1.64 -8.15
CA GLY A 186 -1.76 2.46 -8.80
C GLY A 186 -0.54 2.69 -7.90
N PRO A 187 0.40 3.54 -8.31
CA PRO A 187 1.72 3.65 -7.71
C PRO A 187 1.77 4.56 -6.46
N THR A 188 3.02 4.85 -6.04
CA THR A 188 3.40 5.60 -4.85
C THR A 188 2.68 6.94 -4.68
N ASP A 189 2.80 7.86 -5.66
CA ASP A 189 2.33 9.24 -5.45
C ASP A 189 0.84 9.35 -5.16
N PRO A 190 -0.08 8.75 -5.95
CA PRO A 190 -1.51 8.82 -5.64
C PRO A 190 -1.86 8.15 -4.29
N ASN A 191 -1.21 7.06 -3.92
CA ASN A 191 -1.43 6.41 -2.63
C ASN A 191 -0.99 7.30 -1.46
N ARG A 192 0.18 7.92 -1.57
CA ARG A 192 0.68 8.89 -0.58
C ARG A 192 -0.18 10.15 -0.52
N MET A 193 -0.78 10.61 -1.64
CA MET A 193 -1.78 11.68 -1.62
C MET A 193 -3.01 11.29 -0.78
N PHE A 194 -3.51 10.07 -0.94
CA PHE A 194 -4.60 9.58 -0.11
C PHE A 194 -4.22 9.49 1.37
N SER A 195 -3.00 9.12 1.72
CA SER A 195 -2.52 9.02 3.09
C SER A 195 -2.40 10.35 3.84
N ILE A 196 -2.44 11.48 3.13
CA ILE A 196 -2.34 12.82 3.72
C ILE A 196 -3.55 13.72 3.44
N SER A 197 -4.41 13.35 2.46
CA SER A 197 -5.51 14.23 2.03
C SER A 197 -6.79 13.51 1.60
N ALA A 198 -6.81 12.18 1.60
CA ALA A 198 -7.95 11.32 1.22
C ALA A 198 -8.48 11.55 -0.22
N THR A 199 -7.65 12.08 -1.12
CA THR A 199 -8.00 12.28 -2.54
C THR A 199 -6.75 12.43 -3.40
N ASN A 200 -6.90 12.17 -4.68
CA ASN A 200 -5.93 12.49 -5.75
C ASN A 200 -6.48 13.53 -6.75
N ASP A 201 -7.54 14.27 -6.37
CA ASP A 201 -8.24 15.25 -7.21
C ASP A 201 -8.77 14.67 -8.55
N PRO A 202 -9.66 13.66 -8.52
CA PRO A 202 -10.06 12.93 -9.73
C PRO A 202 -10.79 13.75 -10.77
N ALA A 203 -11.27 14.93 -10.43
CA ALA A 203 -11.89 15.90 -11.34
C ALA A 203 -10.90 16.91 -11.94
N GLY A 204 -9.64 16.92 -11.49
CA GLY A 204 -8.61 17.85 -11.98
C GLY A 204 -8.88 19.32 -11.64
N LEU A 205 -9.57 19.59 -10.54
CA LEU A 205 -10.01 20.95 -10.19
C LEU A 205 -8.96 21.74 -9.40
N ALA A 206 -7.99 21.05 -8.82
CA ALA A 206 -7.01 21.67 -7.93
C ALA A 206 -5.55 21.29 -8.24
N GLY A 207 -5.29 20.81 -9.45
CA GLY A 207 -3.95 20.46 -9.93
C GLY A 207 -3.72 18.98 -10.19
N GLY A 208 -4.72 18.12 -9.93
CA GLY A 208 -4.78 16.72 -10.31
C GLY A 208 -5.36 16.49 -11.71
N PRO A 209 -5.82 15.27 -12.03
CA PRO A 209 -5.74 14.10 -11.19
C PRO A 209 -4.29 13.58 -11.06
N PHE A 210 -3.94 13.12 -9.88
CA PHE A 210 -2.66 12.48 -9.63
C PHE A 210 -2.87 10.96 -9.67
N ILE A 211 -2.42 10.29 -10.73
CA ILE A 211 -2.69 8.87 -10.97
C ILE A 211 -1.43 8.01 -11.09
N ASN A 212 -0.30 8.63 -11.41
CA ASN A 212 0.99 7.95 -11.49
C ASN A 212 2.05 8.67 -10.66
N THR A 213 3.14 7.98 -10.34
CA THR A 213 4.34 8.58 -9.78
C THR A 213 4.98 9.45 -10.85
N VAL A 214 5.42 10.63 -10.46
CA VAL A 214 6.04 11.57 -11.36
C VAL A 214 7.55 11.50 -11.22
N ASP A 215 8.23 11.18 -12.31
CA ASP A 215 9.69 11.16 -12.36
C ASP A 215 10.34 12.41 -11.74
N PRO A 216 11.51 12.26 -11.11
CA PRO A 216 12.16 13.34 -10.37
C PRO A 216 12.26 14.68 -11.10
N ILE A 217 12.61 14.68 -12.38
CA ILE A 217 12.79 15.93 -13.14
C ILE A 217 11.46 16.61 -13.46
N PRO A 218 10.40 15.93 -13.98
CA PRO A 218 9.07 16.51 -14.08
C PRO A 218 8.45 16.93 -12.76
N SER A 219 8.70 16.20 -11.66
CA SER A 219 8.15 16.51 -10.35
C SER A 219 8.56 17.88 -9.80
N ALA A 220 9.75 18.35 -10.16
CA ALA A 220 10.20 19.70 -9.81
C ALA A 220 9.27 20.80 -10.33
N LYS A 221 8.58 20.58 -11.48
CA LYS A 221 7.60 21.50 -12.05
C LYS A 221 6.27 21.47 -11.30
N LEU A 222 5.98 20.38 -10.61
CA LEU A 222 4.75 20.21 -9.83
C LEU A 222 4.91 20.68 -8.38
N ARG A 223 6.12 21.05 -7.98
CA ARG A 223 6.38 21.56 -6.63
C ARG A 223 5.50 22.75 -6.31
N PHE A 224 4.74 22.64 -5.23
CA PHE A 224 3.83 23.67 -4.72
C PHE A 224 2.76 24.11 -5.75
N THR A 225 2.22 23.15 -6.52
CA THR A 225 1.16 23.44 -7.51
C THR A 225 -0.22 22.92 -7.10
N MET A 226 -0.29 21.90 -6.23
CA MET A 226 -1.56 21.31 -5.79
C MET A 226 -2.31 22.21 -4.83
N GLY A 227 -3.64 22.27 -4.96
CA GLY A 227 -4.47 23.27 -4.28
C GLY A 227 -5.51 22.74 -3.30
N TRP A 228 -5.68 21.40 -3.19
CA TRP A 228 -6.63 20.84 -2.23
C TRP A 228 -6.06 20.75 -0.82
N THR A 229 -6.95 20.67 0.17
CA THR A 229 -6.59 20.67 1.61
C THR A 229 -6.00 19.33 2.04
N THR A 230 -4.96 19.39 2.88
CA THR A 230 -4.34 18.21 3.51
C THR A 230 -4.72 18.10 4.99
N LEU A 231 -4.57 16.91 5.59
CA LEU A 231 -4.81 16.73 7.03
C LEU A 231 -3.84 17.56 7.90
N PRO A 232 -2.54 17.69 7.61
CA PRO A 232 -1.64 18.54 8.38
C PRO A 232 -2.10 20.02 8.43
N GLU A 233 -2.71 20.56 7.36
CA GLU A 233 -3.32 21.89 7.39
C GLU A 233 -4.50 21.97 8.39
N ARG A 234 -5.33 20.91 8.44
CA ARG A 234 -6.43 20.83 9.39
C ARG A 234 -5.93 20.75 10.83
N LEU A 235 -4.87 19.95 11.08
CA LEU A 235 -4.23 19.86 12.39
C LEU A 235 -3.66 21.22 12.82
N GLN A 236 -2.96 21.92 11.91
CA GLN A 236 -2.42 23.25 12.16
C GLN A 236 -3.52 24.23 12.59
N ASN A 237 -4.63 24.24 11.85
CA ASN A 237 -5.76 25.13 12.12
C ASN A 237 -6.50 24.79 13.43
N ALA A 238 -6.49 23.52 13.83
CA ALA A 238 -7.09 23.05 15.08
C ALA A 238 -6.16 23.16 16.29
N GLY A 239 -4.92 23.64 16.11
CA GLY A 239 -3.93 23.72 17.20
C GLY A 239 -3.42 22.35 17.68
N VAL A 240 -3.65 21.27 16.93
CA VAL A 240 -3.09 19.95 17.21
C VAL A 240 -1.64 19.93 16.72
N SER A 241 -0.70 19.57 17.60
CA SER A 241 0.72 19.56 17.25
C SER A 241 1.04 18.42 16.27
N TRP A 242 1.85 18.74 15.27
CA TRP A 242 2.28 17.75 14.28
C TRP A 242 3.65 18.09 13.70
N LYS A 243 4.37 17.08 13.20
CA LYS A 243 5.65 17.20 12.48
C LYS A 243 5.80 16.09 11.45
N VAL A 244 6.59 16.39 10.43
CA VAL A 244 7.19 15.37 9.55
C VAL A 244 8.67 15.27 9.89
N TYR A 245 9.15 14.05 10.10
CA TYR A 245 10.56 13.72 10.28
C TYR A 245 11.03 12.97 9.02
N ASP A 246 11.85 13.64 8.23
CA ASP A 246 12.37 13.15 6.96
C ASP A 246 13.89 13.33 6.94
N ASN A 247 14.58 12.72 5.99
CA ASN A 247 16.02 12.96 5.86
C ASN A 247 16.28 14.32 5.19
N PRO A 248 16.82 15.31 5.90
CA PRO A 248 17.02 16.65 5.36
C PRO A 248 18.05 16.68 4.22
N ALA A 249 18.92 15.69 4.07
CA ALA A 249 19.86 15.62 2.95
C ALA A 249 19.13 15.43 1.61
N PHE A 250 18.00 14.71 1.58
CA PHE A 250 17.16 14.58 0.39
C PHE A 250 16.24 15.77 0.19
N ALA A 251 15.80 16.42 1.26
CA ALA A 251 15.03 17.66 1.18
C ALA A 251 15.83 18.84 0.59
N THR A 252 17.14 18.86 0.82
CA THR A 252 18.06 19.90 0.30
C THR A 252 18.68 19.54 -1.07
N LEU A 253 18.63 18.30 -1.51
CA LEU A 253 18.86 17.91 -2.89
C LEU A 253 17.67 18.43 -3.72
N VAL A 254 17.68 19.72 -3.95
CA VAL A 254 16.67 20.61 -4.52
C VAL A 254 16.14 20.17 -5.91
N LEU A 255 16.58 19.02 -6.40
CA LEU A 255 16.38 18.63 -7.79
C LEU A 255 15.10 17.81 -8.03
N ALA A 256 14.50 17.22 -6.96
CA ALA A 256 13.33 16.40 -7.23
C ALA A 256 12.47 16.11 -5.99
N PRO A 257 11.34 16.82 -5.78
CA PRO A 257 10.34 16.46 -4.76
C PRO A 257 9.77 15.03 -4.94
N GLY A 258 9.88 14.44 -6.12
CA GLY A 258 9.47 13.07 -6.40
C GLY A 258 10.32 11.99 -5.74
N ILE A 259 11.56 12.30 -5.30
CA ILE A 259 12.41 11.34 -4.59
C ILE A 259 12.06 11.29 -3.08
N SER A 260 11.48 12.35 -2.53
CA SER A 260 11.08 12.37 -1.12
C SER A 260 9.75 11.67 -0.93
N ASN A 261 9.66 10.84 0.10
CA ASN A 261 8.41 10.23 0.56
C ASN A 261 7.43 11.24 1.15
N ASN A 262 7.89 12.47 1.41
CA ASN A 262 7.09 13.59 1.88
C ASN A 262 6.40 14.34 0.73
N LYS A 263 5.21 13.92 0.37
CA LYS A 263 4.45 14.50 -0.75
C LYS A 263 3.83 15.90 -0.45
N LEU A 264 4.01 16.46 0.76
CA LEU A 264 3.61 17.83 1.06
C LEU A 264 4.33 18.87 0.17
N TYR A 265 5.46 18.50 -0.43
CA TYR A 265 6.15 19.32 -1.43
C TYR A 265 5.31 19.66 -2.66
N TYR A 266 4.26 18.94 -2.94
CA TYR A 266 3.38 19.26 -4.06
C TYR A 266 2.37 20.37 -3.76
N PHE A 267 2.10 20.68 -2.49
CA PHE A 267 0.99 21.55 -2.09
C PHE A 267 1.39 23.03 -1.92
N LYS A 268 0.63 23.93 -2.56
CA LYS A 268 0.85 25.41 -2.54
C LYS A 268 0.97 25.99 -1.16
N ARG A 269 0.20 25.47 -0.21
CA ARG A 269 0.12 25.99 1.18
C ARG A 269 1.44 25.87 1.93
N TYR A 270 2.33 24.98 1.50
CA TYR A 270 3.63 24.75 2.12
C TYR A 270 4.78 25.50 1.43
N ALA A 271 4.50 26.37 0.47
CA ALA A 271 5.54 27.00 -0.35
C ALA A 271 6.37 28.06 0.42
N ASP A 272 5.76 28.73 1.39
CA ASP A 272 6.42 29.84 2.11
C ASP A 272 7.27 29.30 3.28
N PRO A 273 8.62 29.39 3.19
CA PRO A 273 9.52 28.83 4.19
C PRO A 273 9.49 29.61 5.53
N THR A 274 8.85 30.76 5.59
CA THR A 274 8.73 31.53 6.82
C THR A 274 7.58 31.10 7.71
N THR A 275 6.68 30.27 7.19
CA THR A 275 5.50 29.81 7.92
C THR A 275 5.80 28.61 8.82
N GLU A 276 5.10 28.52 9.93
CA GLU A 276 5.15 27.37 10.83
C GLU A 276 4.72 26.09 10.09
N LEU A 277 3.74 26.17 9.19
CA LEU A 277 3.26 25.06 8.37
C LEU A 277 4.41 24.45 7.54
N HIS A 278 5.21 25.27 6.87
CA HIS A 278 6.40 24.83 6.12
C HIS A 278 7.44 24.19 7.06
N GLN A 279 7.73 24.84 8.19
CA GLN A 279 8.74 24.37 9.14
C GLN A 279 8.37 23.00 9.71
N ARG A 280 7.10 22.78 10.03
CA ARG A 280 6.60 21.48 10.53
C ARG A 280 6.65 20.39 9.46
N ALA A 281 6.46 20.76 8.20
CA ALA A 281 6.50 19.83 7.08
C ALA A 281 7.93 19.43 6.66
N PHE A 282 8.92 20.33 6.76
CA PHE A 282 10.23 20.14 6.13
C PHE A 282 11.42 20.49 7.03
N GLY A 283 11.19 20.96 8.23
CA GLY A 283 12.24 21.49 9.11
C GLY A 283 12.82 20.49 10.10
N TYR A 284 12.37 19.22 10.13
CA TYR A 284 12.79 18.24 11.13
C TYR A 284 13.34 16.98 10.48
N GLY A 285 14.45 16.51 11.03
CA GLY A 285 15.19 15.37 10.50
C GLY A 285 15.03 14.07 11.30
N PHE A 286 14.97 12.95 10.57
CA PHE A 286 15.17 11.64 11.15
C PHE A 286 16.64 11.22 10.96
N PRO A 287 17.31 10.60 11.97
CA PRO A 287 16.77 10.26 13.29
C PRO A 287 16.86 11.39 14.33
N ASN A 288 17.66 12.42 14.13
CA ASN A 288 18.12 13.32 15.18
C ASN A 288 17.01 14.08 15.90
N ASP A 289 16.11 14.74 15.16
CA ASP A 289 15.04 15.51 15.77
C ASP A 289 13.95 14.59 16.34
N PHE A 290 13.68 13.46 15.72
CA PHE A 290 12.75 12.45 16.24
C PHE A 290 13.23 11.88 17.59
N VAL A 291 14.48 11.46 17.66
CA VAL A 291 15.11 10.97 18.90
C VAL A 291 15.07 12.03 19.99
N LYS A 292 15.43 13.28 19.66
CA LYS A 292 15.40 14.40 20.60
C LYS A 292 13.98 14.63 21.15
N ASP A 293 12.97 14.69 20.28
CA ASP A 293 11.59 14.96 20.68
C ASP A 293 11.03 13.84 21.56
N VAL A 294 11.33 12.57 21.25
CA VAL A 294 10.94 11.44 22.10
C VAL A 294 11.65 11.50 23.45
N GLN A 295 12.97 11.68 23.48
CA GLN A 295 13.75 11.67 24.72
C GLN A 295 13.39 12.83 25.66
N SER A 296 13.08 13.99 25.10
CA SER A 296 12.65 15.17 25.87
C SER A 296 11.17 15.17 26.26
N GLY A 297 10.37 14.19 25.78
CA GLY A 297 8.93 14.14 26.01
C GLY A 297 8.16 15.23 25.27
N THR A 298 8.70 15.70 24.14
CA THR A 298 8.08 16.77 23.30
C THR A 298 7.62 16.24 21.95
N LEU A 299 7.48 14.91 21.81
CA LEU A 299 6.91 14.30 20.60
C LEU A 299 5.53 14.91 20.32
N PRO A 300 5.23 15.39 19.10
CA PRO A 300 3.94 15.98 18.80
C PRO A 300 2.80 14.96 18.84
N SER A 301 1.58 15.45 18.81
CA SER A 301 0.37 14.62 18.79
C SER A 301 0.27 13.75 17.53
N VAL A 302 0.74 14.26 16.39
CA VAL A 302 0.77 13.50 15.13
C VAL A 302 2.14 13.63 14.47
N SER A 303 2.77 12.52 14.16
CA SER A 303 4.09 12.46 13.54
C SER A 303 4.05 11.59 12.28
N TRP A 304 4.63 12.07 11.20
CA TRP A 304 5.00 11.25 10.04
C TRP A 304 6.51 11.04 10.07
N VAL A 305 6.96 9.80 10.00
CA VAL A 305 8.39 9.44 9.97
C VAL A 305 8.65 8.71 8.66
N PHE A 306 9.42 9.34 7.78
CA PHE A 306 9.73 8.80 6.47
C PHE A 306 11.14 8.26 6.39
N ALA A 307 11.26 7.08 5.79
CA ALA A 307 12.54 6.52 5.38
C ALA A 307 13.08 7.27 4.16
N SER A 308 14.40 7.36 4.07
CA SER A 308 15.06 7.83 2.85
C SER A 308 15.04 6.75 1.78
N PRO A 309 15.13 7.11 0.49
CA PRO A 309 15.41 6.15 -0.56
C PRO A 309 16.60 5.24 -0.22
N GLY A 310 16.47 3.95 -0.52
CA GLY A 310 17.46 2.93 -0.19
C GLY A 310 17.30 2.28 1.19
N ILE A 311 16.46 2.83 2.08
CA ILE A 311 16.05 2.22 3.36
C ILE A 311 14.52 2.21 3.52
N ASP A 312 13.79 2.63 2.50
CA ASP A 312 12.33 2.69 2.41
C ASP A 312 11.71 1.42 1.82
N GLU A 313 12.52 0.46 1.42
CA GLU A 313 12.18 -0.83 0.83
C GLU A 313 11.70 -0.79 -0.63
N HIS A 314 11.68 0.38 -1.27
CA HIS A 314 11.45 0.45 -2.71
C HIS A 314 12.50 -0.37 -3.47
N PRO A 315 12.14 -1.39 -4.28
CA PRO A 315 13.13 -2.13 -5.04
C PRO A 315 14.04 -1.20 -5.89
N PRO A 316 15.38 -1.43 -5.91
CA PRO A 316 16.08 -2.58 -5.36
C PRO A 316 16.50 -2.48 -3.89
N ALA A 317 16.00 -1.52 -3.11
CA ALA A 317 16.29 -1.46 -1.68
C ALA A 317 15.78 -2.71 -0.94
N SER A 318 16.65 -3.25 -0.07
CA SER A 318 16.33 -4.50 0.62
C SER A 318 15.33 -4.30 1.75
N PRO A 319 14.44 -5.30 1.98
CA PRO A 319 13.56 -5.32 3.16
C PRO A 319 14.33 -5.24 4.49
N GLN A 320 15.52 -5.84 4.58
CA GLN A 320 16.32 -5.86 5.82
C GLN A 320 16.81 -4.46 6.22
N ARG A 321 17.06 -3.56 5.24
CA ARG A 321 17.37 -2.15 5.55
C ARG A 321 16.13 -1.41 6.06
N GLY A 322 14.97 -1.71 5.52
CA GLY A 322 13.70 -1.22 6.06
C GLY A 322 13.44 -1.72 7.49
N GLU A 323 13.69 -3.02 7.76
CA GLU A 323 13.65 -3.56 9.12
C GLU A 323 14.58 -2.81 10.08
N ALA A 324 15.80 -2.48 9.63
CA ALA A 324 16.75 -1.71 10.43
C ALA A 324 16.23 -0.30 10.74
N PHE A 325 15.68 0.40 9.74
CA PHE A 325 15.05 1.72 9.93
C PHE A 325 13.88 1.64 10.91
N VAL A 326 12.95 0.71 10.71
CA VAL A 326 11.78 0.54 11.60
C VAL A 326 12.21 0.15 13.01
N SER A 327 13.26 -0.68 13.15
CA SER A 327 13.81 -1.04 14.46
C SER A 327 14.32 0.18 15.21
N GLN A 328 14.95 1.13 14.52
CA GLN A 328 15.42 2.39 15.12
C GLN A 328 14.25 3.26 15.59
N VAL A 329 13.15 3.35 14.79
CA VAL A 329 11.94 4.08 15.20
C VAL A 329 11.33 3.45 16.46
N VAL A 330 11.13 2.12 16.47
CA VAL A 330 10.55 1.39 17.61
C VAL A 330 11.44 1.52 18.86
N ALA A 331 12.75 1.29 18.72
CA ALA A 331 13.70 1.43 19.83
C ALA A 331 13.69 2.86 20.41
N THR A 332 13.58 3.87 19.55
CA THR A 332 13.47 5.27 19.99
C THR A 332 12.22 5.49 20.84
N LEU A 333 11.04 5.03 20.38
CA LEU A 333 9.79 5.17 21.14
C LEU A 333 9.87 4.44 22.50
N LEU A 334 10.44 3.22 22.51
CA LEU A 334 10.62 2.42 23.73
C LEU A 334 11.64 3.04 24.71
N SER A 335 12.54 3.91 24.23
CA SER A 335 13.58 4.53 25.09
C SER A 335 13.02 5.54 26.10
N ASN A 336 11.79 6.05 25.87
CA ASN A 336 11.09 6.91 26.84
C ASN A 336 9.75 6.26 27.25
N PRO A 337 9.68 5.56 28.41
CA PRO A 337 8.46 4.89 28.85
C PRO A 337 7.25 5.80 29.02
N ALA A 338 7.44 7.10 29.31
CA ALA A 338 6.35 8.05 29.49
C ALA A 338 5.71 8.43 28.14
N VAL A 339 6.51 8.53 27.09
CA VAL A 339 6.05 8.74 25.72
C VAL A 339 5.43 7.45 25.17
N TRP A 340 6.15 6.31 25.34
CA TRP A 340 5.68 5.02 24.89
C TRP A 340 4.29 4.67 25.43
N ALA A 341 4.05 4.88 26.74
CA ALA A 341 2.78 4.59 27.39
C ALA A 341 1.55 5.25 26.73
N LYS A 342 1.76 6.23 25.87
CA LYS A 342 0.71 7.07 25.26
C LYS A 342 0.79 7.07 23.73
N THR A 343 1.57 6.17 23.14
CA THR A 343 1.87 6.16 21.70
C THR A 343 1.13 5.03 20.99
N ALA A 344 0.57 5.35 19.82
CA ALA A 344 0.18 4.38 18.81
C ALA A 344 0.98 4.66 17.52
N MET A 345 1.78 3.68 17.09
CA MET A 345 2.50 3.71 15.83
C MET A 345 1.81 2.78 14.82
N PHE A 346 1.59 3.29 13.62
CA PHE A 346 1.04 2.57 12.48
C PHE A 346 2.12 2.46 11.41
N LEU A 347 2.56 1.24 11.15
CA LEU A 347 3.55 0.91 10.13
C LEU A 347 2.85 0.26 8.95
N THR A 348 2.96 0.86 7.79
CA THR A 348 2.37 0.35 6.54
C THR A 348 3.26 0.65 5.33
N TYR A 349 2.76 0.26 4.16
CA TYR A 349 3.37 0.50 2.85
C TYR A 349 2.42 1.33 2.01
N ASP A 350 2.96 2.17 1.13
CA ASP A 350 2.14 3.06 0.30
C ASP A 350 1.32 2.30 -0.74
N GLU A 351 1.91 1.27 -1.38
CA GLU A 351 1.23 0.40 -2.34
C GLU A 351 1.96 -0.94 -2.47
N ASN A 352 1.50 -1.81 -3.38
CA ASN A 352 1.95 -3.21 -3.47
C ASN A 352 3.23 -3.43 -4.30
N GLY A 353 3.80 -2.42 -4.97
CA GLY A 353 5.03 -2.53 -5.78
C GLY A 353 4.95 -3.49 -6.96
N GLY A 354 3.78 -3.71 -7.52
CA GLY A 354 3.60 -4.75 -8.54
C GLY A 354 3.62 -6.18 -8.00
N PHE A 355 3.85 -6.39 -6.71
CA PHE A 355 3.83 -7.72 -6.10
C PHE A 355 2.40 -8.23 -5.91
N PHE A 356 2.23 -9.50 -6.19
CA PHE A 356 0.97 -10.23 -6.12
C PHE A 356 0.33 -10.16 -4.73
N ASP A 357 -1.00 -10.02 -4.73
CA ASP A 357 -1.87 -10.28 -3.58
C ASP A 357 -3.09 -11.06 -4.06
N HIS A 358 -3.49 -12.11 -3.33
CA HIS A 358 -4.58 -12.99 -3.76
C HIS A 358 -5.97 -12.42 -3.47
N VAL A 359 -6.09 -11.39 -2.61
CA VAL A 359 -7.38 -10.84 -2.18
C VAL A 359 -7.81 -9.71 -3.11
N ALA A 360 -8.89 -9.91 -3.84
CA ALA A 360 -9.47 -8.85 -4.64
C ALA A 360 -9.94 -7.69 -3.76
N PRO A 361 -9.49 -6.45 -4.03
CA PRO A 361 -9.95 -5.29 -3.28
C PRO A 361 -11.43 -4.99 -3.53
N LEU A 362 -12.11 -4.46 -2.52
CA LEU A 362 -13.44 -3.88 -2.71
C LEU A 362 -13.31 -2.56 -3.47
N VAL A 363 -13.99 -2.45 -4.60
CA VAL A 363 -13.98 -1.24 -5.41
C VAL A 363 -15.34 -0.56 -5.42
N SER A 364 -15.36 0.75 -5.68
CA SER A 364 -16.57 1.54 -5.71
C SER A 364 -17.46 1.18 -6.89
N PRO A 365 -18.79 1.23 -6.74
CA PRO A 365 -19.71 1.19 -7.88
C PRO A 365 -19.44 2.32 -8.88
N PRO A 366 -19.70 2.13 -10.19
CA PRO A 366 -19.65 3.19 -11.17
C PRO A 366 -20.49 4.41 -10.79
N GLY A 367 -19.98 5.61 -11.04
CA GLY A 367 -20.66 6.86 -10.72
C GLY A 367 -20.56 7.27 -9.24
N THR A 368 -19.70 6.61 -8.45
CA THR A 368 -19.45 7.00 -7.06
C THR A 368 -18.63 8.29 -7.02
N PRO A 369 -19.15 9.37 -6.42
CA PRO A 369 -18.45 10.66 -6.39
C PRO A 369 -17.08 10.56 -5.70
N GLY A 370 -16.05 11.06 -6.37
CA GLY A 370 -14.67 11.06 -5.87
C GLY A 370 -13.89 9.74 -6.06
N GLU A 371 -14.53 8.69 -6.63
CA GLU A 371 -13.93 7.36 -6.77
C GLU A 371 -13.73 6.93 -8.24
N GLU A 372 -13.84 7.86 -9.17
CA GLU A 372 -13.51 7.67 -10.58
C GLU A 372 -12.98 8.98 -11.19
N LEU A 373 -12.13 8.87 -12.21
CA LEU A 373 -11.62 10.03 -12.92
C LEU A 373 -12.76 10.63 -13.76
N THR A 374 -13.03 11.91 -13.52
CA THR A 374 -14.06 12.66 -14.25
C THR A 374 -13.49 13.78 -15.14
N VAL A 375 -12.16 13.91 -15.15
CA VAL A 375 -11.44 14.82 -16.04
C VAL A 375 -11.60 14.40 -17.51
N SER A 376 -11.74 15.37 -18.42
CA SER A 376 -11.88 15.11 -19.84
C SER A 376 -10.97 16.06 -20.65
N PRO A 377 -10.11 15.54 -21.55
CA PRO A 377 -9.88 14.13 -21.82
C PRO A 377 -9.24 13.41 -20.63
N LEU A 378 -9.34 12.08 -20.58
CA LEU A 378 -8.56 11.29 -19.62
C LEU A 378 -7.06 11.48 -19.87
N PRO A 379 -6.23 11.50 -18.82
CA PRO A 379 -4.78 11.46 -18.97
C PRO A 379 -4.35 10.27 -19.83
N SER A 380 -3.36 10.47 -20.70
CA SER A 380 -2.89 9.42 -21.62
C SER A 380 -2.33 8.19 -20.90
N ASP A 381 -1.69 8.41 -19.75
CA ASP A 381 -1.12 7.40 -18.86
C ASP A 381 -2.17 6.63 -18.04
N ALA A 382 -3.42 7.10 -18.03
CA ALA A 382 -4.53 6.32 -17.50
C ALA A 382 -4.80 5.03 -18.32
N GLY A 383 -4.26 4.93 -19.55
CA GLY A 383 -4.40 3.73 -20.38
C GLY A 383 -5.85 3.35 -20.70
N GLY A 384 -6.78 4.32 -20.64
CA GLY A 384 -8.21 4.14 -20.84
C GLY A 384 -9.00 3.77 -19.58
N PHE A 385 -8.35 3.60 -18.44
CA PHE A 385 -9.02 3.27 -17.18
C PHE A 385 -9.41 4.55 -16.43
N ALA A 386 -10.70 4.91 -16.44
CA ALA A 386 -11.23 6.00 -15.63
C ALA A 386 -11.53 5.55 -14.19
N ARG A 387 -11.64 4.24 -13.95
CA ARG A 387 -12.06 3.63 -12.68
C ARG A 387 -11.70 2.14 -12.58
N PRO A 388 -11.77 1.56 -11.36
CA PRO A 388 -11.98 2.23 -10.07
C PRO A 388 -10.73 2.98 -9.64
N ILE A 389 -10.84 4.01 -8.78
CA ILE A 389 -9.65 4.56 -8.12
C ILE A 389 -9.10 3.54 -7.12
N GLY A 390 -9.95 2.99 -6.30
CA GLY A 390 -9.62 1.98 -5.29
C GLY A 390 -10.89 1.38 -4.64
N LEU A 391 -10.75 0.64 -3.51
CA LEU A 391 -9.51 0.39 -2.78
C LEU A 391 -8.47 -0.29 -3.69
N GLY A 392 -7.19 -0.12 -3.34
CA GLY A 392 -6.12 -0.85 -4.00
C GLY A 392 -5.86 -2.22 -3.37
N PHE A 393 -4.75 -2.85 -3.73
CA PHE A 393 -4.36 -4.16 -3.20
C PHE A 393 -3.99 -4.09 -1.73
N ARG A 394 -3.98 -5.24 -1.05
CA ARG A 394 -3.55 -5.26 0.35
C ARG A 394 -2.06 -4.96 0.46
N VAL A 395 -1.76 -4.20 1.51
CA VAL A 395 -0.38 -3.93 1.95
C VAL A 395 -0.27 -4.27 3.44
N PRO A 396 0.94 -4.56 3.96
CA PRO A 396 1.11 -4.81 5.38
C PRO A 396 0.69 -3.61 6.23
N MET A 397 0.06 -3.89 7.38
CA MET A 397 -0.18 -2.91 8.43
C MET A 397 0.09 -3.56 9.78
N LEU A 398 1.07 -3.01 10.50
CA LEU A 398 1.39 -3.37 11.88
C LEU A 398 1.06 -2.21 12.80
N VAL A 399 0.30 -2.48 13.85
CA VAL A 399 -0.05 -1.47 14.87
C VAL A 399 0.79 -1.75 16.11
N VAL A 400 1.74 -0.86 16.38
CA VAL A 400 2.75 -1.02 17.44
C VAL A 400 2.45 -0.03 18.56
N SER A 401 1.91 -0.53 19.65
CA SER A 401 1.43 0.26 20.77
C SER A 401 1.40 -0.59 22.04
N PRO A 402 1.54 -0.02 23.24
CA PRO A 402 1.25 -0.76 24.47
C PRO A 402 -0.21 -1.22 24.57
N PHE A 403 -1.12 -0.69 23.75
CA PHE A 403 -2.52 -1.08 23.65
C PHE A 403 -2.80 -2.11 22.53
N SER A 404 -1.80 -2.53 21.76
CA SER A 404 -1.94 -3.53 20.69
C SER A 404 -1.13 -4.81 20.95
N ARG A 405 -0.67 -5.00 22.19
CA ARG A 405 0.17 -6.14 22.59
C ARG A 405 -0.59 -7.47 22.54
N GLY A 406 0.10 -8.55 22.13
CA GLY A 406 -0.43 -9.91 22.28
C GLY A 406 -0.45 -10.76 21.01
N GLY A 407 0.04 -10.29 19.87
CA GLY A 407 0.07 -11.05 18.61
C GLY A 407 -1.35 -11.24 18.03
N TRP A 408 -2.07 -10.15 17.89
CA TRP A 408 -3.44 -10.14 17.39
C TRP A 408 -3.49 -10.00 15.87
N VAL A 409 -4.50 -10.62 15.24
CA VAL A 409 -4.85 -10.37 13.84
C VAL A 409 -6.18 -9.62 13.81
N CYS A 410 -6.19 -8.46 13.17
CA CYS A 410 -7.38 -7.67 12.88
C CYS A 410 -7.76 -7.83 11.40
N SER A 411 -9.00 -8.28 11.14
CA SER A 411 -9.52 -8.51 9.79
C SER A 411 -10.56 -7.48 9.35
N ASP A 412 -10.66 -6.37 10.07
CA ASP A 412 -11.48 -5.24 9.63
C ASP A 412 -10.83 -4.58 8.41
N ARG A 413 -11.69 -4.11 7.50
CA ARG A 413 -11.22 -3.47 6.28
C ARG A 413 -10.77 -2.04 6.53
N PHE A 414 -9.54 -1.75 6.15
CA PHE A 414 -8.92 -0.43 6.26
C PHE A 414 -8.25 -0.03 4.95
N ASP A 415 -7.96 1.27 4.81
CA ASP A 415 -7.05 1.81 3.80
C ASP A 415 -6.28 3.02 4.38
N HIS A 416 -5.50 3.73 3.57
CA HIS A 416 -4.72 4.87 4.05
C HIS A 416 -5.60 5.98 4.65
N THR A 417 -6.87 6.11 4.21
CA THR A 417 -7.79 7.07 4.80
C THR A 417 -8.21 6.68 6.22
N SER A 418 -8.04 5.41 6.60
CA SER A 418 -8.29 4.94 7.97
C SER A 418 -7.31 5.53 8.99
N MET A 419 -6.06 5.81 8.58
CA MET A 419 -5.08 6.53 9.43
C MET A 419 -5.56 7.95 9.70
N LEU A 420 -6.08 8.63 8.68
CA LEU A 420 -6.63 9.98 8.82
C LEU A 420 -7.87 9.98 9.72
N ARG A 421 -8.73 8.97 9.57
CA ARG A 421 -9.92 8.78 10.41
C ARG A 421 -9.57 8.46 11.86
N PHE A 422 -8.46 7.75 12.11
CA PHE A 422 -7.97 7.58 13.48
C PHE A 422 -7.66 8.92 14.14
N VAL A 423 -6.98 9.81 13.41
CA VAL A 423 -6.69 11.18 13.86
C VAL A 423 -7.98 11.97 14.07
N GLU A 424 -8.95 11.87 13.15
CA GLU A 424 -10.28 12.48 13.28
C GLU A 424 -10.98 12.02 14.56
N THR A 425 -11.06 10.71 14.78
CA THR A 425 -11.73 10.13 15.96
C THR A 425 -11.02 10.52 17.26
N ARG A 426 -9.68 10.58 17.23
CA ARG A 426 -8.89 10.89 18.43
C ARG A 426 -8.85 12.37 18.77
N PHE A 427 -8.70 13.25 17.78
CA PHE A 427 -8.46 14.69 18.00
C PHE A 427 -9.61 15.59 17.55
N GLY A 428 -10.67 15.03 16.97
CA GLY A 428 -11.84 15.79 16.49
C GLY A 428 -11.53 16.65 15.25
N VAL A 429 -10.50 16.31 14.50
CA VAL A 429 -10.07 17.04 13.30
C VAL A 429 -10.59 16.34 12.05
N GLU A 430 -11.59 16.92 11.41
CA GLU A 430 -12.26 16.35 10.24
C GLU A 430 -11.27 16.04 9.10
N VAL A 431 -11.36 14.81 8.54
CA VAL A 431 -10.59 14.40 7.36
C VAL A 431 -11.08 15.17 6.14
N PRO A 432 -10.19 15.93 5.46
CA PRO A 432 -10.59 16.63 4.25
C PRO A 432 -10.81 15.65 3.09
N ASN A 433 -11.69 16.01 2.16
CA ASN A 433 -11.90 15.35 0.86
C ASN A 433 -12.30 13.86 0.92
N LEU A 434 -12.53 13.27 2.08
CA LEU A 434 -12.90 11.86 2.21
C LEU A 434 -14.28 11.59 1.61
N SER A 435 -14.34 10.70 0.64
CA SER A 435 -15.60 10.32 0.00
C SER A 435 -16.55 9.61 0.99
N ALA A 436 -17.86 9.79 0.80
CA ALA A 436 -18.86 9.09 1.61
C ALA A 436 -18.77 7.56 1.46
N TRP A 437 -18.37 7.09 0.28
CA TRP A 437 -18.19 5.66 0.03
C TRP A 437 -17.05 5.09 0.90
N ARG A 438 -15.83 5.70 0.87
CA ARG A 438 -14.72 5.21 1.69
C ARG A 438 -15.06 5.23 3.17
N ARG A 439 -15.68 6.33 3.63
CA ARG A 439 -16.15 6.42 5.02
C ARG A 439 -17.09 5.28 5.42
N SER A 440 -17.89 4.75 4.46
CA SER A 440 -18.83 3.67 4.72
C SER A 440 -18.22 2.27 4.67
N VAL A 441 -17.10 2.07 3.96
CA VAL A 441 -16.54 0.73 3.69
C VAL A 441 -15.24 0.44 4.44
N THR A 442 -14.58 1.46 5.00
CA THR A 442 -13.35 1.32 5.77
C THR A 442 -13.56 1.69 7.24
N GLY A 443 -12.84 1.03 8.14
CA GLY A 443 -12.77 1.38 9.55
C GLY A 443 -11.85 2.59 9.82
N ASP A 444 -11.65 2.92 11.11
CA ASP A 444 -10.80 4.03 11.57
C ASP A 444 -9.60 3.54 12.41
N LEU A 445 -9.26 2.26 12.33
CA LEU A 445 -8.17 1.60 13.06
C LEU A 445 -8.35 1.51 14.59
N THR A 446 -9.42 2.05 15.18
CA THR A 446 -9.62 1.99 16.63
C THR A 446 -9.80 0.56 17.14
N THR A 447 -10.34 -0.35 16.29
CA THR A 447 -10.52 -1.78 16.60
C THR A 447 -9.23 -2.58 16.67
N THR A 448 -8.09 -1.98 16.31
CA THR A 448 -6.76 -2.61 16.41
C THR A 448 -6.12 -2.46 17.80
N LEU A 449 -6.78 -1.74 18.71
CA LEU A 449 -6.28 -1.39 20.03
C LEU A 449 -7.25 -1.88 21.13
N ASP A 450 -6.70 -2.46 22.20
CA ASP A 450 -7.42 -2.71 23.43
C ASP A 450 -7.04 -1.65 24.48
N LEU A 451 -7.82 -0.59 24.55
CA LEU A 451 -7.58 0.52 25.47
C LEU A 451 -7.89 0.20 26.93
N SER A 452 -8.40 -0.99 27.23
CA SER A 452 -8.58 -1.51 28.59
C SER A 452 -7.34 -2.25 29.12
N ALA A 453 -6.42 -2.64 28.22
CA ALA A 453 -5.26 -3.47 28.53
C ALA A 453 -3.95 -2.77 28.16
N LEU A 454 -3.43 -1.96 29.06
CA LEU A 454 -2.11 -1.34 28.90
C LEU A 454 -1.00 -2.34 29.26
N ASP A 455 -0.20 -2.73 28.26
CA ASP A 455 0.99 -3.57 28.46
C ASP A 455 2.27 -2.83 28.06
N LEU A 456 3.00 -2.33 29.06
CA LEU A 456 4.27 -1.61 28.89
C LEU A 456 5.49 -2.53 28.76
N SER A 457 5.32 -3.84 28.81
CA SER A 457 6.44 -4.77 28.66
C SER A 457 7.09 -4.60 27.29
N VAL A 458 8.43 -4.54 27.28
CA VAL A 458 9.21 -4.44 26.05
C VAL A 458 9.32 -5.85 25.44
N PRO A 459 8.86 -6.07 24.21
CA PRO A 459 9.00 -7.38 23.56
C PRO A 459 10.47 -7.68 23.27
N THR A 460 10.83 -8.96 23.29
CA THR A 460 12.11 -9.39 22.72
C THR A 460 12.02 -9.37 21.22
N LEU A 461 12.76 -8.46 20.58
CA LEU A 461 12.83 -8.33 19.13
C LEU A 461 14.22 -8.75 18.65
N PRO A 462 14.36 -9.37 17.47
CA PRO A 462 15.65 -9.67 16.89
C PRO A 462 16.40 -8.37 16.58
N VAL A 463 17.72 -8.46 16.46
CA VAL A 463 18.55 -7.34 16.02
C VAL A 463 18.34 -7.18 14.51
N ALA A 464 17.92 -5.99 14.08
CA ALA A 464 17.92 -5.59 12.68
C ALA A 464 19.05 -4.55 12.47
N SER A 465 19.76 -4.68 11.37
CA SER A 465 20.93 -3.85 11.07
C SER A 465 21.01 -3.57 9.57
N ASP A 466 21.35 -2.34 9.21
CA ASP A 466 21.68 -1.92 7.84
C ASP A 466 22.98 -2.57 7.31
N ALA A 467 23.80 -3.13 8.21
CA ALA A 467 24.96 -3.95 7.89
C ALA A 467 24.65 -5.46 7.88
N ASP A 468 23.40 -5.84 7.61
CA ASP A 468 23.01 -7.24 7.48
C ASP A 468 23.90 -7.97 6.47
N PRO A 469 24.47 -9.14 6.81
CA PRO A 469 25.38 -9.85 5.92
C PRO A 469 24.78 -10.25 4.57
N VAL A 470 23.46 -10.47 4.51
CA VAL A 470 22.73 -10.76 3.27
C VAL A 470 22.76 -9.54 2.36
N VAL A 471 22.42 -8.37 2.91
CA VAL A 471 22.39 -7.11 2.19
C VAL A 471 23.81 -6.74 1.69
N VAL A 472 24.81 -6.86 2.54
CA VAL A 472 26.22 -6.56 2.16
C VAL A 472 26.71 -7.47 1.02
N ARG A 473 26.23 -8.73 0.99
CA ARG A 473 26.60 -9.69 -0.06
C ARG A 473 25.90 -9.42 -1.38
N GLU A 474 24.62 -9.07 -1.36
CA GLU A 474 23.72 -9.13 -2.53
C GLU A 474 23.38 -7.77 -3.10
N CYS A 475 23.35 -6.75 -2.23
CA CYS A 475 22.84 -5.44 -2.62
C CYS A 475 23.98 -4.46 -2.93
N PRO A 476 23.83 -3.62 -3.97
CA PRO A 476 24.79 -2.56 -4.25
C PRO A 476 24.86 -1.56 -3.11
N ALA A 477 26.03 -0.92 -2.96
CA ALA A 477 26.26 0.07 -1.90
C ALA A 477 25.38 1.33 -2.03
N HIS A 478 24.83 1.60 -3.23
CA HIS A 478 23.99 2.76 -3.55
C HIS A 478 22.81 2.33 -4.41
N GLU A 479 21.71 1.96 -3.80
CA GLU A 479 20.59 1.26 -4.44
C GLU A 479 19.62 2.16 -5.23
N VAL A 480 19.67 3.46 -5.03
CA VAL A 480 18.64 4.41 -5.49
C VAL A 480 18.45 4.48 -7.02
N ILE A 481 19.40 3.99 -7.83
CA ILE A 481 19.33 4.07 -9.31
C ILE A 481 20.06 2.89 -9.98
N GLN A 482 20.34 1.80 -9.30
CA GLN A 482 21.07 0.68 -9.88
C GLN A 482 20.17 -0.49 -10.19
N THR A 483 20.38 -1.09 -11.37
CA THR A 483 19.78 -2.40 -11.67
C THR A 483 20.61 -3.49 -10.99
N VAL A 484 19.93 -4.45 -10.40
CA VAL A 484 20.52 -5.65 -9.84
C VAL A 484 20.36 -6.82 -10.82
N PRO A 485 21.08 -7.95 -10.63
CA PRO A 485 20.87 -9.13 -11.45
C PRO A 485 19.41 -9.61 -11.41
N HIS A 486 18.88 -10.01 -12.57
CA HIS A 486 17.53 -10.57 -12.63
C HIS A 486 17.37 -11.77 -11.69
N TYR A 487 16.25 -11.79 -10.97
CA TYR A 487 15.88 -12.94 -10.16
C TYR A 487 15.17 -13.99 -11.06
N PRO A 488 15.74 -15.19 -11.24
CA PRO A 488 15.12 -16.18 -12.13
C PRO A 488 13.88 -16.80 -11.48
N ILE A 489 12.79 -16.91 -12.24
CA ILE A 489 11.65 -17.72 -11.79
C ILE A 489 12.13 -19.17 -11.59
N PRO A 490 11.86 -19.80 -10.43
CA PRO A 490 12.18 -21.20 -10.21
C PRO A 490 11.53 -22.09 -11.28
N PRO A 491 12.19 -23.13 -11.79
CA PRO A 491 11.64 -23.97 -12.86
C PRO A 491 10.37 -24.74 -12.45
N ASN A 492 10.20 -24.97 -11.16
CA ASN A 492 9.00 -25.59 -10.57
C ASN A 492 8.61 -24.79 -9.32
N PRO A 493 7.98 -23.61 -9.49
CA PRO A 493 7.60 -22.80 -8.34
C PRO A 493 6.57 -23.55 -7.50
N ALA A 494 6.84 -23.64 -6.21
CA ALA A 494 5.95 -24.24 -5.24
C ALA A 494 5.64 -23.23 -4.14
N MET A 495 4.37 -23.01 -3.91
CA MET A 495 3.91 -22.19 -2.81
C MET A 495 4.11 -22.95 -1.49
N LEU A 496 4.80 -22.33 -0.52
CA LEU A 496 4.92 -22.88 0.82
C LEU A 496 3.58 -22.81 1.54
N THR A 497 3.37 -23.73 2.48
CA THR A 497 2.22 -23.69 3.36
C THR A 497 2.39 -22.54 4.37
N GLN A 498 1.27 -21.98 4.76
CA GLN A 498 1.22 -20.99 5.84
C GLN A 498 1.71 -21.60 7.16
N GLU A 499 2.34 -20.82 8.02
CA GLU A 499 2.80 -21.27 9.34
C GLU A 499 1.64 -21.87 10.14
N ALA A 500 1.88 -23.00 10.79
CA ALA A 500 0.88 -23.62 11.66
C ALA A 500 0.54 -22.71 12.86
N GLY A 501 -0.74 -22.63 13.19
CA GLY A 501 -1.23 -21.87 14.35
C GLY A 501 -2.52 -21.13 14.05
N THR A 502 -3.16 -20.67 15.11
CA THR A 502 -4.38 -19.87 15.04
C THR A 502 -4.10 -18.42 15.39
N ALA A 503 -4.79 -17.51 14.74
CA ALA A 503 -4.77 -16.10 15.13
C ALA A 503 -5.52 -15.88 16.44
N LYS A 504 -4.98 -15.03 17.29
CA LYS A 504 -5.79 -14.33 18.27
C LYS A 504 -6.51 -13.19 17.57
N ARG A 505 -7.82 -13.09 17.76
CA ARG A 505 -8.62 -11.99 17.19
C ARG A 505 -9.27 -11.22 18.32
N HIS A 506 -9.30 -9.90 18.20
CA HIS A 506 -10.09 -9.11 19.13
C HIS A 506 -11.55 -9.59 19.05
N SER A 507 -12.17 -9.81 20.22
CA SER A 507 -13.59 -10.19 20.25
C SER A 507 -14.39 -9.04 19.62
N THR A 508 -15.11 -9.36 18.55
CA THR A 508 -16.22 -8.48 18.14
C THR A 508 -17.22 -8.45 19.28
N CYS A 509 -17.51 -7.29 19.78
CA CYS A 509 -18.57 -7.11 20.78
C CYS A 509 -19.94 -7.50 20.28
#